data_d2239dc1966e828e62d204053ff13e3a
#
_entry.id   d2239dc1966e828e62d204053ff13e3a
#
_cell.length_a   1.000
_cell.length_b   1.000
_cell.length_c   1.000
_cell.angle_alpha   90.00
_cell.angle_beta   90.00
_cell.angle_gamma   90.00
#
_symmetry.space_group_name_H-M   'P 1'
#
loop_
_entity.id
_entity.type
_entity.pdbx_description
1 polymer ?
#
loop_
_entity_poly.entity_id
_entity_poly.type
_entity_poly.pdbx_seq_one_letter_code
_entity_poly.pdbx_strand_id
1 'polypeptide(L)'
;MAQDTHIHYRQPIMRRRDFLKSSAALGLAAFPLWSRDAAARTLLKALGERQHFDYASLKGQAKVLAASAYRAPGEVLPDSVQKLDWDQFQAIHYRPAHALWAQDRLRFQIRFFHLGLFFKTPVRMYEVNDGQAQQIAYDPAMFDYGNSGLQGAHLPKNLGFAGFQLFYHTDEKRDIAAFLGASYFRAVGAEMQYGQSARGLAIDSGMARSEEFPRFTAFWFEQPEPESGMLTVYALMDSPSISGAYRFVIHPTALMVMDVDAALYPRKSIERLGVAPLTSMFLYGENDHRIDNDWRPEIHDSDGLAIWSGNGEWIWRPLTNPANLRFNAYADDNPRGFGLLQRDRNFNHYQDDGAYYERRPSVWVEPRSDWGKGSIQLVELPALDETSDNIVAFWNPAQPTQAGQELLFAYRLYWGAKPPMTSPRARVVATRTGQGGVVGQKRKYFSWRFVVDFAGGELPMLGKDTVVEAVITASRGKIELSSVRPLESIHGLRAMFDLKPSDTSMDPINLRLYLRANGQALSETWLYQWTPPQVLPPLRFPGCAKPFQVG
;
A
#
# COMPACT_ATOMS: atom_id res chain seq x y z
N MET A 1 -1.76 34.99 14.42
CA MET A 1 -0.33 34.65 14.54
C MET A 1 -0.27 33.13 14.55
N ALA A 2 -0.17 32.54 13.38
CA ALA A 2 0.05 31.12 13.18
C ALA A 2 1.49 30.98 12.69
N GLN A 3 2.29 30.21 13.39
CA GLN A 3 3.67 29.93 12.99
C GLN A 3 3.65 28.71 12.08
N ASP A 4 4.00 28.92 10.83
CA ASP A 4 4.33 27.90 9.85
C ASP A 4 5.60 27.16 10.27
N THR A 5 5.49 25.88 10.53
CA THR A 5 6.63 24.97 10.73
C THR A 5 6.85 24.15 9.47
N HIS A 6 7.67 24.68 8.57
CA HIS A 6 8.22 23.93 7.44
C HIS A 6 9.24 22.89 7.94
N ILE A 7 8.93 21.62 7.79
CA ILE A 7 9.86 20.53 8.07
C ILE A 7 10.74 20.32 6.82
N HIS A 8 11.97 20.82 6.87
CA HIS A 8 13.00 20.56 5.87
C HIS A 8 13.69 19.21 6.15
N TYR A 9 13.44 18.20 5.33
CA TYR A 9 14.31 17.04 5.21
C TYR A 9 15.59 17.43 4.47
N ARG A 10 16.66 17.78 5.20
CA ARG A 10 18.00 17.88 4.63
C ARG A 10 18.71 16.53 4.77
N GLN A 11 18.83 15.79 3.67
CA GLN A 11 19.86 14.76 3.55
C GLN A 11 21.21 15.44 3.21
N PRO A 12 22.32 15.04 3.85
CA PRO A 12 23.64 15.58 3.51
C PRO A 12 24.10 15.01 2.17
N ILE A 13 24.23 15.87 1.18
CA ILE A 13 24.87 15.56 -0.11
C ILE A 13 26.38 15.46 0.13
N MET A 14 26.91 14.25 0.19
CA MET A 14 28.35 14.00 0.23
C MET A 14 28.96 14.26 -1.15
N ARG A 15 29.79 15.29 -1.27
CA ARG A 15 30.50 15.64 -2.52
C ARG A 15 31.63 14.65 -2.79
N ARG A 16 31.72 14.20 -4.04
CA ARG A 16 32.68 13.22 -4.61
C ARG A 16 34.17 13.62 -4.56
N ARG A 17 34.64 14.54 -3.73
CA ARG A 17 36.02 15.08 -3.78
C ARG A 17 36.94 14.73 -2.61
N ASP A 18 36.48 13.99 -1.62
CA ASP A 18 37.34 13.69 -0.43
C ASP A 18 37.87 12.24 -0.36
N PHE A 19 37.85 11.51 -1.49
CA PHE A 19 38.28 10.09 -1.52
C PHE A 19 39.69 9.86 -2.09
N LEU A 20 40.52 10.89 -2.26
CA LEU A 20 41.89 10.68 -2.76
C LEU A 20 42.89 11.48 -1.94
N LYS A 21 43.37 10.94 -0.84
CA LYS A 21 44.70 11.19 -0.23
C LYS A 21 44.88 10.33 1.02
N SER A 22 45.51 9.19 0.88
CA SER A 22 46.52 8.63 1.80
C SER A 22 46.88 7.20 1.34
N SER A 23 47.90 7.13 0.50
CA SER A 23 48.64 5.90 0.24
C SER A 23 50.01 6.03 0.91
N ALA A 24 50.50 4.89 1.39
CA ALA A 24 51.88 4.54 1.69
C ALA A 24 52.33 4.68 3.14
N ALA A 25 52.44 3.50 3.79
CA ALA A 25 53.72 3.09 4.42
C ALA A 25 53.66 1.58 4.73
N LEU A 26 54.57 0.81 4.12
CA LEU A 26 54.85 -0.58 4.37
C LEU A 26 55.46 -0.77 5.77
N GLY A 27 55.00 -1.83 6.47
CA GLY A 27 55.63 -2.38 7.67
C GLY A 27 55.28 -3.85 7.78
N LEU A 28 56.16 -4.73 7.26
CA LEU A 28 56.13 -6.17 7.49
C LEU A 28 56.43 -6.45 8.97
N ALA A 29 55.47 -6.96 9.71
CA ALA A 29 55.68 -7.64 10.97
C ALA A 29 54.93 -8.98 10.92
N ALA A 30 55.68 -10.05 10.88
CA ALA A 30 55.20 -11.42 11.02
C ALA A 30 54.63 -11.59 12.44
N PHE A 31 53.33 -11.88 12.56
CA PHE A 31 52.73 -12.39 13.79
C PHE A 31 52.16 -13.78 13.57
N PRO A 32 52.24 -14.66 14.57
CA PRO A 32 51.89 -16.05 14.43
C PRO A 32 50.39 -16.25 14.23
N LEU A 33 50.07 -17.22 13.36
CA LEU A 33 48.72 -17.75 13.15
C LEU A 33 48.20 -18.35 14.48
N TRP A 34 47.49 -17.54 15.23
CA TRP A 34 46.58 -18.04 16.25
C TRP A 34 45.21 -18.15 15.61
N SER A 35 44.75 -19.39 15.51
CA SER A 35 43.37 -19.73 15.19
C SER A 35 42.43 -18.95 16.12
N ARG A 36 41.81 -17.89 15.59
CA ARG A 36 40.68 -17.24 16.24
C ARG A 36 39.39 -17.84 15.70
N ASP A 37 39.04 -19.02 16.15
CA ASP A 37 37.65 -19.41 16.33
C ASP A 37 37.10 -18.69 17.57
N ALA A 38 37.04 -17.39 17.53
CA ALA A 38 36.17 -16.62 18.41
C ALA A 38 34.80 -16.63 17.72
N ALA A 39 33.93 -17.56 18.09
CA ALA A 39 32.52 -17.49 17.81
C ALA A 39 32.07 -16.05 18.07
N ALA A 40 31.71 -15.33 17.01
CA ALA A 40 31.21 -13.96 17.11
C ALA A 40 30.00 -14.01 18.02
N ARG A 41 30.13 -13.47 19.23
CA ARG A 41 29.01 -13.47 20.19
C ARG A 41 27.93 -12.57 19.65
N THR A 42 26.80 -13.17 19.26
CA THR A 42 25.57 -12.46 18.99
C THR A 42 25.27 -11.52 20.16
N LEU A 43 25.11 -10.22 19.89
CA LEU A 43 24.77 -9.23 20.91
C LEU A 43 23.31 -9.39 21.40
N LEU A 44 22.50 -10.17 20.67
CA LEU A 44 21.12 -10.48 21.04
C LEU A 44 21.10 -11.52 22.17
N LYS A 45 20.24 -11.25 23.14
CA LYS A 45 20.00 -12.17 24.27
C LYS A 45 18.79 -13.03 23.99
N ALA A 46 18.88 -14.32 24.30
CA ALA A 46 17.76 -15.25 24.28
C ALA A 46 16.91 -15.13 25.53
N LEU A 47 15.59 -15.34 25.39
CA LEU A 47 14.64 -15.40 26.50
C LEU A 47 13.93 -16.76 26.50
N GLY A 48 14.00 -17.47 27.64
CA GLY A 48 13.38 -18.80 27.79
C GLY A 48 14.15 -19.91 27.09
N GLU A 49 13.53 -21.09 27.00
CA GLU A 49 14.07 -22.26 26.35
C GLU A 49 13.71 -22.33 24.87
N ARG A 50 14.51 -23.03 24.07
CA ARG A 50 14.17 -23.33 22.67
C ARG A 50 12.97 -24.27 22.61
N GLN A 51 12.09 -24.03 21.66
CA GLN A 51 10.88 -24.81 21.45
C GLN A 51 10.81 -25.26 20.00
N HIS A 52 10.33 -26.47 19.77
CA HIS A 52 10.06 -26.93 18.42
C HIS A 52 9.05 -25.99 17.74
N PHE A 53 9.33 -25.63 16.49
CA PHE A 53 8.50 -24.72 15.72
C PHE A 53 8.44 -25.13 14.24
N ASP A 54 7.23 -25.18 13.73
CA ASP A 54 6.91 -25.24 12.32
C ASP A 54 5.59 -24.52 12.01
N TYR A 55 5.24 -24.37 10.76
CA TYR A 55 3.98 -23.70 10.38
C TYR A 55 2.74 -24.48 10.82
N ALA A 56 2.81 -25.83 10.93
CA ALA A 56 1.70 -26.64 11.40
C ALA A 56 1.41 -26.37 12.89
N SER A 57 2.46 -26.29 13.71
CA SER A 57 2.34 -25.93 15.14
C SER A 57 1.77 -24.51 15.32
N LEU A 58 2.18 -23.55 14.48
CA LEU A 58 1.64 -22.19 14.49
C LEU A 58 0.15 -22.14 14.16
N LYS A 59 -0.28 -22.91 13.14
CA LYS A 59 -1.72 -23.08 12.83
C LYS A 59 -2.48 -23.67 14.02
N GLY A 60 -1.90 -24.68 14.68
CA GLY A 60 -2.46 -25.24 15.90
C GLY A 60 -2.63 -24.20 17.02
N GLN A 61 -1.62 -23.34 17.25
CA GLN A 61 -1.70 -22.24 18.23
C GLN A 61 -2.83 -21.26 17.86
N ALA A 62 -2.92 -20.82 16.61
CA ALA A 62 -3.97 -19.93 16.15
C ALA A 62 -5.38 -20.56 16.37
N LYS A 63 -5.53 -21.84 16.06
CA LYS A 63 -6.80 -22.57 16.26
C LYS A 63 -7.18 -22.65 17.75
N VAL A 64 -6.23 -22.89 18.63
CA VAL A 64 -6.45 -22.91 20.10
C VAL A 64 -6.84 -21.51 20.59
N LEU A 65 -6.19 -20.46 20.12
CA LEU A 65 -6.57 -19.08 20.43
C LEU A 65 -8.01 -18.78 19.99
N ALA A 66 -8.40 -19.20 18.80
CA ALA A 66 -9.77 -19.00 18.31
C ALA A 66 -10.82 -19.74 19.14
N ALA A 67 -10.49 -20.89 19.71
CA ALA A 67 -11.38 -21.66 20.60
C ALA A 67 -11.53 -21.01 21.99
N SER A 68 -10.71 -20.01 22.33
CA SER A 68 -10.72 -19.32 23.61
C SER A 68 -11.28 -17.91 23.49
N ALA A 69 -11.83 -17.38 24.59
CA ALA A 69 -12.21 -15.96 24.63
C ALA A 69 -11.00 -15.05 24.38
N TYR A 70 -11.21 -14.03 23.56
CA TYR A 70 -10.16 -13.04 23.29
C TYR A 70 -9.74 -12.32 24.58
N ARG A 71 -8.45 -12.17 24.74
CA ARG A 71 -7.86 -11.39 25.83
C ARG A 71 -7.08 -10.22 25.23
N ALA A 72 -7.57 -9.01 25.47
CA ALA A 72 -6.85 -7.82 25.06
C ALA A 72 -5.48 -7.76 25.76
N PRO A 73 -4.43 -7.27 25.07
CA PRO A 73 -3.12 -7.07 25.69
C PRO A 73 -3.25 -6.15 26.92
N GLY A 74 -2.76 -6.60 28.06
CA GLY A 74 -2.88 -5.89 29.35
C GLY A 74 -1.64 -5.11 29.78
N GLU A 75 -0.61 -5.01 28.92
CA GLU A 75 0.64 -4.36 29.31
C GLU A 75 0.50 -2.83 29.27
N VAL A 76 0.82 -2.21 30.41
CA VAL A 76 0.84 -0.74 30.52
C VAL A 76 2.28 -0.27 30.28
N LEU A 77 2.48 0.50 29.22
CA LEU A 77 3.77 1.13 28.95
C LEU A 77 4.12 2.16 30.03
N PRO A 78 5.41 2.37 30.33
CA PRO A 78 5.84 3.49 31.14
C PRO A 78 5.32 4.82 30.58
N ASP A 79 4.94 5.74 31.44
CA ASP A 79 4.44 7.07 31.09
C ASP A 79 5.36 7.82 30.12
N SER A 80 6.67 7.70 30.30
CA SER A 80 7.67 8.31 29.42
C SER A 80 7.61 7.81 27.98
N VAL A 81 7.25 6.53 27.78
CA VAL A 81 7.09 5.92 26.45
C VAL A 81 5.71 6.23 25.87
N GLN A 82 4.68 6.26 26.72
CA GLN A 82 3.30 6.58 26.27
C GLN A 82 3.13 8.00 25.76
N LYS A 83 3.90 8.95 26.30
CA LYS A 83 3.79 10.39 26.06
C LYS A 83 4.74 10.90 24.96
N LEU A 84 5.50 10.01 24.29
CA LEU A 84 6.37 10.40 23.17
C LEU A 84 5.54 11.07 22.08
N ASP A 85 5.99 12.25 21.65
CA ASP A 85 5.51 12.90 20.44
C ASP A 85 6.21 12.33 19.19
N TRP A 86 5.86 12.86 18.02
CA TRP A 86 6.39 12.41 16.75
C TRP A 86 7.91 12.58 16.66
N ASP A 87 8.44 13.76 16.98
CA ASP A 87 9.87 14.05 16.87
C ASP A 87 10.69 13.22 17.85
N GLN A 88 10.18 13.06 19.06
CA GLN A 88 10.80 12.22 20.09
C GLN A 88 10.83 10.74 19.66
N PHE A 89 9.75 10.24 19.08
CA PHE A 89 9.70 8.86 18.60
C PHE A 89 10.64 8.65 17.41
N GLN A 90 10.71 9.57 16.46
CA GLN A 90 11.62 9.53 15.30
C GLN A 90 13.09 9.61 15.71
N ALA A 91 13.42 10.19 16.86
CA ALA A 91 14.78 10.26 17.36
C ALA A 91 15.31 8.91 17.90
N ILE A 92 14.42 7.90 18.05
CA ILE A 92 14.81 6.58 18.53
C ILE A 92 15.23 5.70 17.35
N HIS A 93 16.49 5.27 17.32
CA HIS A 93 17.05 4.44 16.26
C HIS A 93 17.53 3.10 16.81
N TYR A 94 17.27 2.01 16.05
CA TYR A 94 17.85 0.72 16.37
C TYR A 94 19.33 0.69 16.00
N ARG A 95 20.19 0.16 16.89
CA ARG A 95 21.63 0.07 16.66
C ARG A 95 21.95 -1.07 15.68
N PRO A 96 22.54 -0.82 14.50
CA PRO A 96 22.80 -1.85 13.50
C PRO A 96 23.61 -3.05 14.02
N ALA A 97 24.53 -2.82 14.98
CA ALA A 97 25.32 -3.88 15.59
C ALA A 97 24.51 -4.93 16.36
N HIS A 98 23.28 -4.58 16.75
CA HIS A 98 22.33 -5.49 17.40
C HIS A 98 21.31 -6.10 16.43
N ALA A 99 21.42 -5.87 15.10
CA ALA A 99 20.51 -6.48 14.15
C ALA A 99 20.61 -8.01 14.23
N LEU A 100 19.47 -8.69 14.09
CA LEU A 100 19.47 -10.14 13.97
C LEU A 100 20.27 -10.49 12.72
N TRP A 101 21.22 -11.41 12.86
CA TRP A 101 22.19 -11.88 11.85
C TRP A 101 23.24 -10.85 11.39
N ALA A 102 23.46 -9.79 12.16
CA ALA A 102 24.44 -8.76 11.80
C ALA A 102 25.88 -9.32 11.61
N GLN A 103 26.19 -10.45 12.23
CA GLN A 103 27.53 -11.06 12.21
C GLN A 103 27.61 -12.38 11.43
N ASP A 104 26.47 -12.88 10.93
CA ASP A 104 26.36 -14.22 10.35
C ASP A 104 26.62 -14.27 8.83
N ARG A 105 27.01 -13.13 8.23
CA ARG A 105 27.28 -12.99 6.79
C ARG A 105 26.11 -13.44 5.92
N LEU A 106 24.87 -13.33 6.43
CA LEU A 106 23.66 -13.60 5.69
C LEU A 106 23.27 -12.40 4.81
N ARG A 107 22.47 -12.63 3.79
CA ARG A 107 21.99 -11.54 2.93
C ARG A 107 20.92 -10.68 3.59
N PHE A 108 20.34 -11.13 4.69
CA PHE A 108 19.28 -10.44 5.41
C PHE A 108 19.72 -10.03 6.81
N GLN A 109 19.21 -8.87 7.25
CA GLN A 109 19.31 -8.41 8.64
C GLN A 109 17.96 -7.89 9.09
N ILE A 110 17.62 -8.07 10.37
CA ILE A 110 16.36 -7.59 10.95
C ILE A 110 16.69 -6.64 12.09
N ARG A 111 16.05 -5.47 12.07
CA ARG A 111 16.06 -4.46 13.13
C ARG A 111 14.67 -4.28 13.68
N PHE A 112 14.56 -3.98 14.97
CA PHE A 112 13.27 -3.90 15.63
C PHE A 112 12.86 -2.47 15.90
N PHE A 113 11.54 -2.19 15.83
CA PHE A 113 10.99 -0.90 16.21
C PHE A 113 10.79 -0.82 17.72
N HIS A 114 11.07 0.35 18.28
CA HIS A 114 10.75 0.69 19.65
C HIS A 114 9.24 0.92 19.82
N LEU A 115 8.71 0.67 21.02
CA LEU A 115 7.35 1.04 21.38
C LEU A 115 7.25 2.56 21.60
N GLY A 116 6.08 3.14 21.34
CA GLY A 116 5.80 4.56 21.53
C GLY A 116 4.81 5.09 20.52
N LEU A 117 4.42 6.36 20.64
CA LEU A 117 3.47 7.06 19.78
C LEU A 117 2.17 6.25 19.63
N PHE A 118 1.86 5.73 18.44
CA PHE A 118 0.69 4.89 18.16
C PHE A 118 0.94 3.40 18.43
N PHE A 119 2.21 2.98 18.53
CA PHE A 119 2.64 1.59 18.63
C PHE A 119 2.88 1.20 20.09
N LYS A 120 1.78 1.02 20.83
CA LYS A 120 1.79 0.86 22.30
C LYS A 120 1.71 -0.59 22.78
N THR A 121 1.57 -1.55 21.88
CA THR A 121 1.42 -2.97 22.24
C THR A 121 2.63 -3.76 21.78
N PRO A 122 3.33 -4.45 22.67
CA PRO A 122 4.49 -5.22 22.32
C PRO A 122 4.14 -6.44 21.47
N VAL A 123 5.06 -6.77 20.57
CA VAL A 123 5.03 -7.94 19.70
C VAL A 123 6.23 -8.82 20.03
N ARG A 124 6.01 -10.12 20.20
CA ARG A 124 7.08 -11.09 20.52
C ARG A 124 7.84 -11.44 19.24
N MET A 125 9.17 -11.51 19.35
CA MET A 125 10.07 -11.81 18.25
C MET A 125 10.84 -13.09 18.55
N TYR A 126 10.92 -14.01 17.58
CA TYR A 126 11.60 -15.28 17.70
C TYR A 126 12.51 -15.50 16.51
N GLU A 127 13.71 -16.01 16.77
CA GLU A 127 14.56 -16.62 15.75
C GLU A 127 14.26 -18.11 15.65
N VAL A 128 14.20 -18.65 14.43
CA VAL A 128 14.05 -20.10 14.19
C VAL A 128 15.29 -20.60 13.48
N ASN A 129 15.94 -21.60 14.09
CA ASN A 129 17.09 -22.28 13.54
C ASN A 129 16.88 -23.79 13.68
N ASP A 130 16.99 -24.55 12.57
CA ASP A 130 16.76 -25.99 12.52
C ASP A 130 15.43 -26.43 13.17
N GLY A 131 14.35 -25.71 12.91
CA GLY A 131 13.04 -26.01 13.47
C GLY A 131 12.89 -25.74 14.97
N GLN A 132 13.84 -25.00 15.57
CA GLN A 132 13.82 -24.61 16.97
C GLN A 132 13.66 -23.09 17.10
N ALA A 133 12.57 -22.63 17.68
CA ALA A 133 12.32 -21.22 17.95
C ALA A 133 12.92 -20.80 19.29
N GLN A 134 13.59 -19.65 19.28
CA GLN A 134 14.13 -18.98 20.46
C GLN A 134 13.64 -17.55 20.54
N GLN A 135 13.01 -17.19 21.64
CA GLN A 135 12.55 -15.81 21.81
C GLN A 135 13.73 -14.84 21.95
N ILE A 136 13.64 -13.70 21.27
CA ILE A 136 14.61 -12.61 21.36
C ILE A 136 14.20 -11.70 22.53
N ALA A 137 15.11 -11.53 23.50
CA ALA A 137 14.89 -10.65 24.62
C ALA A 137 15.06 -9.18 24.21
N TYR A 138 14.17 -8.32 24.64
CA TYR A 138 14.35 -6.88 24.53
C TYR A 138 15.50 -6.43 25.47
N ASP A 139 16.36 -5.55 24.98
CA ASP A 139 17.36 -4.87 25.78
C ASP A 139 17.38 -3.38 25.35
N PRO A 140 17.21 -2.43 26.30
CA PRO A 140 17.30 -1.01 25.97
C PRO A 140 18.59 -0.60 25.24
N ALA A 141 19.69 -1.32 25.45
CA ALA A 141 20.96 -1.07 24.77
C ALA A 141 20.93 -1.32 23.25
N MET A 142 19.90 -1.99 22.74
CA MET A 142 19.68 -2.17 21.30
C MET A 142 19.32 -0.85 20.58
N PHE A 143 18.93 0.20 21.33
CA PHE A 143 18.48 1.45 20.78
C PHE A 143 19.40 2.61 21.11
N ASP A 144 19.47 3.54 20.18
CA ASP A 144 19.94 4.89 20.39
C ASP A 144 18.73 5.81 20.56
N TYR A 145 18.65 6.49 21.67
CA TYR A 145 17.48 7.28 22.05
C TYR A 145 17.58 8.74 21.58
N GLY A 146 18.72 9.17 21.06
CA GLY A 146 18.93 10.50 20.53
C GLY A 146 18.30 11.59 21.40
N ASN A 147 17.55 12.48 20.78
CA ASN A 147 16.85 13.59 21.46
C ASN A 147 15.43 13.23 21.94
N SER A 148 15.10 11.94 22.08
CA SER A 148 13.76 11.50 22.51
C SER A 148 13.41 11.88 23.96
N GLY A 149 14.39 12.25 24.77
CA GLY A 149 14.23 12.47 26.21
C GLY A 149 14.19 11.18 27.03
N LEU A 150 14.22 10.00 26.39
CA LEU A 150 14.31 8.71 27.08
C LEU A 150 15.72 8.39 27.48
N GLN A 151 15.86 7.75 28.66
CA GLN A 151 17.13 7.19 29.12
C GLN A 151 17.00 5.67 29.18
N GLY A 152 17.71 4.95 28.29
CA GLY A 152 17.62 3.50 28.18
C GLY A 152 17.83 2.77 29.51
N ALA A 153 18.71 3.25 30.37
CA ALA A 153 18.97 2.69 31.70
C ALA A 153 17.73 2.67 32.63
N HIS A 154 16.75 3.53 32.39
CA HIS A 154 15.51 3.65 33.19
C HIS A 154 14.34 2.89 32.57
N LEU A 155 14.50 2.28 31.39
CA LEU A 155 13.43 1.52 30.75
C LEU A 155 13.37 0.08 31.27
N PRO A 156 12.16 -0.51 31.37
CA PRO A 156 11.99 -1.90 31.74
C PRO A 156 12.69 -2.83 30.74
N LYS A 157 13.38 -3.86 31.24
CA LYS A 157 14.04 -4.86 30.40
C LYS A 157 13.10 -5.82 29.67
N ASN A 158 11.81 -5.74 29.94
CA ASN A 158 10.74 -6.53 29.33
C ASN A 158 9.78 -5.67 28.51
N LEU A 159 10.19 -4.46 28.09
CA LEU A 159 9.33 -3.54 27.33
C LEU A 159 8.83 -4.16 26.03
N GLY A 160 9.68 -4.88 25.29
CA GLY A 160 9.33 -5.51 24.03
C GLY A 160 9.53 -4.60 22.83
N PHE A 161 9.06 -5.06 21.66
CA PHE A 161 9.22 -4.41 20.35
C PHE A 161 7.87 -4.08 19.74
N ALA A 162 7.80 -3.03 18.90
CA ALA A 162 6.57 -2.66 18.21
C ALA A 162 6.38 -3.39 16.86
N GLY A 163 7.46 -3.86 16.28
CA GLY A 163 7.51 -4.46 14.96
C GLY A 163 8.95 -4.61 14.48
N PHE A 164 9.16 -4.79 13.18
CA PHE A 164 10.49 -4.97 12.62
C PHE A 164 10.66 -4.37 11.23
N GLN A 165 11.92 -4.08 10.88
CA GLN A 165 12.39 -3.67 9.56
C GLN A 165 13.29 -4.76 8.99
N LEU A 166 13.17 -5.01 7.70
CA LEU A 166 13.99 -5.95 6.95
C LEU A 166 15.00 -5.19 6.10
N PHE A 167 16.27 -5.56 6.20
CA PHE A 167 17.39 -5.03 5.42
C PHE A 167 17.97 -6.13 4.54
N TYR A 168 18.50 -5.73 3.38
CA TYR A 168 19.11 -6.66 2.44
C TYR A 168 20.55 -6.24 2.12
N HIS A 169 21.44 -7.18 1.92
CA HIS A 169 22.89 -6.97 1.78
C HIS A 169 23.31 -5.96 0.70
N THR A 170 22.43 -5.64 -0.24
CA THR A 170 22.72 -4.64 -1.29
C THR A 170 22.69 -3.20 -0.77
N ASP A 171 21.95 -2.96 0.31
CA ASP A 171 21.91 -1.66 1.00
C ASP A 171 21.47 -1.83 2.46
N GLU A 172 22.44 -1.93 3.36
CA GLU A 172 22.18 -2.09 4.79
C GLU A 172 21.75 -0.77 5.49
N LYS A 173 21.66 0.34 4.77
CA LYS A 173 21.24 1.63 5.32
C LYS A 173 19.75 1.90 5.17
N ARG A 174 19.11 1.30 4.15
CA ARG A 174 17.69 1.44 3.87
C ARG A 174 17.00 0.10 3.99
N ASP A 175 15.90 0.07 4.71
CA ASP A 175 15.06 -1.11 4.82
C ASP A 175 14.27 -1.34 3.53
N ILE A 176 14.00 -2.61 3.25
CA ILE A 176 13.26 -3.05 2.06
C ILE A 176 11.81 -3.42 2.38
N ALA A 177 11.51 -3.70 3.64
CA ALA A 177 10.16 -3.97 4.13
C ALA A 177 10.05 -3.65 5.62
N ALA A 178 8.85 -3.29 6.07
CA ALA A 178 8.56 -3.00 7.46
C ALA A 178 7.20 -3.60 7.87
N PHE A 179 7.15 -4.18 9.07
CA PHE A 179 5.96 -4.70 9.71
C PHE A 179 5.76 -3.92 11.02
N LEU A 180 4.76 -3.04 11.07
CA LEU A 180 4.57 -2.13 12.19
C LEU A 180 3.10 -1.75 12.34
N GLY A 181 2.57 -1.93 13.55
CA GLY A 181 1.20 -1.56 13.92
C GLY A 181 0.14 -2.52 13.43
N ALA A 182 -0.75 -2.98 14.31
CA ALA A 182 -1.78 -3.97 14.06
C ALA A 182 -1.25 -5.12 13.18
N SER A 183 -1.80 -5.30 11.98
CA SER A 183 -1.27 -6.26 10.99
C SER A 183 -0.77 -5.60 9.70
N TYR A 184 -0.39 -4.32 9.78
CA TYR A 184 0.15 -3.59 8.64
C TYR A 184 1.56 -4.01 8.29
N PHE A 185 1.84 -4.06 7.00
CA PHE A 185 3.18 -4.20 6.46
C PHE A 185 3.29 -3.51 5.09
N ARG A 186 4.48 -3.10 4.76
CA ARG A 186 4.80 -2.44 3.50
C ARG A 186 6.18 -2.82 3.01
N ALA A 187 6.40 -2.68 1.72
CA ALA A 187 7.69 -2.90 1.11
C ALA A 187 7.98 -1.85 0.03
N VAL A 188 9.25 -1.75 -0.34
CA VAL A 188 9.70 -0.90 -1.43
C VAL A 188 9.86 -1.71 -2.71
N GLY A 189 9.78 -1.02 -3.87
CA GLY A 189 10.24 -1.57 -5.15
C GLY A 189 11.68 -1.12 -5.45
N ALA A 190 12.09 -1.25 -6.73
CA ALA A 190 13.41 -0.83 -7.18
C ALA A 190 13.72 0.66 -6.94
N GLU A 191 12.70 1.50 -6.88
CA GLU A 191 12.83 2.94 -6.61
C GLU A 191 13.13 3.26 -5.13
N MET A 192 13.14 2.24 -4.25
CA MET A 192 13.42 2.37 -2.82
C MET A 192 12.56 3.44 -2.12
N GLN A 193 11.32 3.58 -2.54
CA GLN A 193 10.33 4.50 -1.97
C GLN A 193 9.18 3.69 -1.38
N TYR A 194 8.76 4.06 -0.17
CA TYR A 194 7.52 3.57 0.42
C TYR A 194 6.31 4.33 -0.15
N GLY A 195 5.17 3.69 -0.15
CA GLY A 195 3.85 4.24 -0.45
C GLY A 195 2.80 3.46 0.31
N GLN A 196 1.84 2.90 -0.40
CA GLN A 196 0.75 2.12 0.15
C GLN A 196 1.20 0.91 0.99
N SER A 197 0.32 0.47 1.88
CA SER A 197 0.52 -0.66 2.78
C SER A 197 -0.38 -1.84 2.40
N ALA A 198 0.02 -3.05 2.82
CA ALA A 198 -0.87 -4.20 2.94
C ALA A 198 -1.17 -4.48 4.42
N ARG A 199 -2.23 -5.22 4.67
CA ARG A 199 -2.58 -5.71 6.01
C ARG A 199 -2.71 -7.24 5.99
N GLY A 200 -2.54 -7.87 7.14
CA GLY A 200 -2.88 -9.28 7.27
C GLY A 200 -4.37 -9.53 6.96
N LEU A 201 -5.24 -8.75 7.59
CA LEU A 201 -6.70 -8.89 7.45
C LEU A 201 -7.41 -7.57 7.71
N ALA A 202 -8.57 -7.36 7.08
CA ALA A 202 -9.51 -6.29 7.38
C ALA A 202 -10.86 -6.87 7.84
N ILE A 203 -11.46 -6.29 8.86
CA ILE A 203 -12.78 -6.73 9.36
C ILE A 203 -13.70 -5.54 9.47
N ASP A 204 -14.84 -5.62 8.79
CA ASP A 204 -15.89 -4.62 8.81
C ASP A 204 -15.47 -3.23 8.28
N SER A 205 -14.42 -3.17 7.44
CA SER A 205 -13.99 -1.92 6.79
C SER A 205 -15.12 -1.29 5.99
N GLY A 206 -15.35 0.02 6.18
CA GLY A 206 -16.38 0.78 5.49
C GLY A 206 -17.82 0.41 5.88
N MET A 207 -18.04 -0.18 7.04
CA MET A 207 -19.37 -0.41 7.61
C MET A 207 -19.78 0.72 8.56
N ALA A 208 -21.05 0.77 8.91
CA ALA A 208 -21.55 1.76 9.90
C ALA A 208 -21.02 1.52 11.32
N ARG A 209 -20.60 0.30 11.63
CA ARG A 209 -19.91 -0.03 12.87
C ARG A 209 -18.40 0.15 12.75
N SER A 210 -17.73 0.27 13.88
CA SER A 210 -16.27 0.43 13.92
C SER A 210 -15.56 -0.77 13.28
N GLU A 211 -14.55 -0.48 12.47
CA GLU A 211 -13.63 -1.46 11.91
C GLU A 211 -12.86 -2.15 13.04
N GLU A 212 -12.66 -3.45 12.94
CA GLU A 212 -11.78 -4.21 13.81
C GLU A 212 -10.42 -4.39 13.14
N PHE A 213 -9.34 -4.12 13.87
CA PHE A 213 -7.96 -4.23 13.41
C PHE A 213 -7.27 -5.44 14.02
N PRO A 214 -7.28 -6.63 13.37
CA PRO A 214 -6.51 -7.77 13.81
C PRO A 214 -5.01 -7.44 13.91
N ARG A 215 -4.32 -8.03 14.89
CA ARG A 215 -2.95 -7.67 15.21
C ARG A 215 -2.03 -8.87 15.09
N PHE A 216 -0.85 -8.66 14.52
CA PHE A 216 0.25 -9.61 14.70
C PHE A 216 0.78 -9.49 16.13
N THR A 217 0.76 -10.60 16.85
CA THR A 217 1.15 -10.67 18.28
C THR A 217 2.53 -11.29 18.47
N ALA A 218 3.01 -12.01 17.47
CA ALA A 218 4.35 -12.60 17.46
C ALA A 218 4.82 -12.84 16.02
N PHE A 219 6.15 -12.76 15.83
CA PHE A 219 6.83 -13.11 14.60
C PHE A 219 7.94 -14.12 14.85
N TRP A 220 8.17 -15.01 13.88
CA TRP A 220 9.26 -15.97 13.85
C TRP A 220 10.03 -15.79 12.55
N PHE A 221 11.34 -15.60 12.68
CA PHE A 221 12.27 -15.39 11.57
C PHE A 221 13.08 -16.66 11.37
N GLU A 222 12.85 -17.36 10.27
CA GLU A 222 13.63 -18.55 9.92
C GLU A 222 14.98 -18.12 9.39
N GLN A 223 16.06 -18.62 10.03
CA GLN A 223 17.41 -18.27 9.62
C GLN A 223 17.66 -18.82 8.21
N PRO A 224 17.92 -17.93 7.22
CA PRO A 224 18.12 -18.37 5.85
C PRO A 224 19.51 -18.97 5.66
N GLU A 225 19.67 -19.81 4.64
CA GLU A 225 20.99 -20.22 4.18
C GLU A 225 21.82 -18.99 3.74
N PRO A 226 23.17 -19.01 3.88
CA PRO A 226 24.02 -17.85 3.61
C PRO A 226 23.82 -17.18 2.25
N GLU A 227 23.60 -17.98 1.21
CA GLU A 227 23.40 -17.48 -0.16
C GLU A 227 21.92 -17.33 -0.57
N SER A 228 21.00 -17.57 0.37
CA SER A 228 19.56 -17.47 0.09
C SER A 228 19.17 -16.05 -0.34
N GLY A 229 18.45 -15.95 -1.44
CA GLY A 229 17.75 -14.74 -1.87
C GLY A 229 16.34 -14.63 -1.29
N MET A 230 15.95 -15.50 -0.35
CA MET A 230 14.61 -15.57 0.23
C MET A 230 14.69 -15.57 1.74
N LEU A 231 13.71 -14.94 2.38
CA LEU A 231 13.51 -14.98 3.83
C LEU A 231 12.10 -15.45 4.15
N THR A 232 11.99 -16.46 5.03
CA THR A 232 10.70 -16.89 5.58
C THR A 232 10.43 -16.21 6.91
N VAL A 233 9.26 -15.59 7.04
CA VAL A 233 8.76 -14.99 8.29
C VAL A 233 7.38 -15.55 8.58
N TYR A 234 7.17 -16.00 9.81
CA TYR A 234 5.84 -16.42 10.26
C TYR A 234 5.27 -15.38 11.22
N ALA A 235 3.93 -15.30 11.27
CA ALA A 235 3.25 -14.39 12.18
C ALA A 235 2.00 -15.03 12.79
N LEU A 236 1.80 -14.79 14.08
CA LEU A 236 0.56 -15.12 14.78
C LEU A 236 -0.32 -13.88 14.87
N MET A 237 -1.53 -13.98 14.35
CA MET A 237 -2.53 -12.91 14.41
C MET A 237 -3.57 -13.23 15.49
N ASP A 238 -4.05 -12.19 16.18
CA ASP A 238 -5.16 -12.31 17.14
C ASP A 238 -6.02 -11.05 17.17
N SER A 239 -7.33 -11.24 17.39
CA SER A 239 -8.32 -10.16 17.55
C SER A 239 -9.62 -10.68 18.16
N PRO A 240 -10.57 -9.80 18.55
CA PRO A 240 -11.86 -10.23 19.11
C PRO A 240 -12.67 -11.18 18.24
N SER A 241 -12.55 -11.09 16.92
CA SER A 241 -13.37 -11.89 15.98
C SER A 241 -12.65 -13.09 15.39
N ILE A 242 -11.31 -13.08 15.35
CA ILE A 242 -10.55 -14.07 14.59
C ILE A 242 -9.12 -14.19 15.11
N SER A 243 -8.53 -15.37 14.98
CA SER A 243 -7.08 -15.55 15.04
C SER A 243 -6.57 -16.11 13.72
N GLY A 244 -5.25 -16.07 13.50
CA GLY A 244 -4.66 -16.54 12.27
C GLY A 244 -3.17 -16.84 12.36
N ALA A 245 -2.72 -17.76 11.53
CA ALA A 245 -1.33 -18.09 11.31
C ALA A 245 -0.94 -17.68 9.90
N TYR A 246 0.14 -16.93 9.78
CA TYR A 246 0.68 -16.46 8.50
C TYR A 246 2.07 -16.98 8.25
N ARG A 247 2.38 -17.26 6.99
CA ARG A 247 3.73 -17.49 6.49
C ARG A 247 3.97 -16.53 5.33
N PHE A 248 5.02 -15.74 5.42
CA PHE A 248 5.50 -14.85 4.38
C PHE A 248 6.82 -15.40 3.84
N VAL A 249 6.95 -15.58 2.53
CA VAL A 249 8.24 -15.83 1.87
C VAL A 249 8.57 -14.61 1.05
N ILE A 250 9.61 -13.89 1.45
CA ILE A 250 9.98 -12.57 0.94
C ILE A 250 11.15 -12.72 -0.03
N HIS A 251 10.97 -12.23 -1.26
CA HIS A 251 11.94 -12.26 -2.34
C HIS A 251 12.27 -10.83 -2.77
N PRO A 252 13.38 -10.23 -2.31
CA PRO A 252 13.79 -8.89 -2.73
C PRO A 252 14.41 -8.94 -4.13
N THR A 253 13.60 -8.68 -5.14
CA THR A 253 13.99 -8.52 -6.53
C THR A 253 13.67 -7.12 -7.01
N ALA A 254 13.78 -6.84 -8.31
CA ALA A 254 13.35 -5.55 -8.88
C ALA A 254 11.86 -5.25 -8.59
N LEU A 255 11.02 -6.30 -8.56
CA LEU A 255 9.73 -6.28 -7.88
C LEU A 255 9.92 -6.96 -6.53
N MET A 256 9.60 -6.29 -5.43
CA MET A 256 9.52 -6.99 -4.15
C MET A 256 8.36 -7.97 -4.21
N VAL A 257 8.64 -9.25 -4.01
CA VAL A 257 7.65 -10.33 -4.07
C VAL A 257 7.49 -10.93 -2.67
N MET A 258 6.24 -11.11 -2.23
CA MET A 258 5.92 -11.81 -0.99
C MET A 258 4.86 -12.89 -1.28
N ASP A 259 5.22 -14.16 -1.12
CA ASP A 259 4.25 -15.25 -1.04
C ASP A 259 3.66 -15.27 0.37
N VAL A 260 2.33 -15.31 0.46
CA VAL A 260 1.60 -15.28 1.72
C VAL A 260 0.66 -16.48 1.79
N ASP A 261 0.83 -17.28 2.83
CA ASP A 261 -0.13 -18.30 3.25
C ASP A 261 -0.79 -17.83 4.54
N ALA A 262 -2.11 -17.78 4.55
CA ALA A 262 -2.92 -17.39 5.70
C ALA A 262 -3.90 -18.49 6.08
N ALA A 263 -3.80 -18.98 7.31
CA ALA A 263 -4.78 -19.90 7.92
C ALA A 263 -5.53 -19.12 9.01
N LEU A 264 -6.83 -18.93 8.79
CA LEU A 264 -7.68 -18.05 9.59
C LEU A 264 -8.74 -18.88 10.33
N TYR A 265 -8.97 -18.54 11.60
CA TYR A 265 -9.86 -19.25 12.50
C TYR A 265 -10.83 -18.24 13.18
N PRO A 266 -12.04 -18.04 12.62
CA PRO A 266 -13.03 -17.14 13.20
C PRO A 266 -13.55 -17.64 14.57
N ARG A 267 -13.62 -16.72 15.55
CA ARG A 267 -14.27 -16.93 16.84
C ARG A 267 -15.77 -16.72 16.80
N LYS A 268 -16.21 -15.87 15.90
CA LYS A 268 -17.62 -15.54 15.67
C LYS A 268 -17.87 -15.28 14.19
N SER A 269 -19.13 -15.15 13.83
CA SER A 269 -19.50 -14.74 12.47
C SER A 269 -18.95 -13.35 12.14
N ILE A 270 -18.39 -13.18 10.95
CA ILE A 270 -17.88 -11.93 10.41
C ILE A 270 -18.65 -11.68 9.11
N GLU A 271 -19.28 -10.53 9.04
CA GLU A 271 -20.10 -10.13 7.89
C GLU A 271 -19.23 -9.70 6.70
N ARG A 272 -18.18 -8.90 6.98
CA ARG A 272 -17.24 -8.43 5.96
C ARG A 272 -15.83 -8.82 6.35
N LEU A 273 -15.32 -9.86 5.69
CA LEU A 273 -13.95 -10.34 5.86
C LEU A 273 -13.09 -9.89 4.69
N GLY A 274 -12.19 -8.96 4.90
CA GLY A 274 -11.27 -8.49 3.88
C GLY A 274 -9.98 -9.30 3.85
N VAL A 275 -9.80 -10.10 2.79
CA VAL A 275 -8.60 -10.91 2.53
C VAL A 275 -7.65 -10.13 1.64
N ALA A 276 -6.34 -10.23 1.91
CA ALA A 276 -5.27 -9.51 1.21
C ALA A 276 -5.56 -8.00 1.08
N PRO A 277 -5.87 -7.29 2.18
CA PRO A 277 -6.25 -5.89 2.10
C PRO A 277 -5.04 -5.02 1.75
N LEU A 278 -5.28 -4.09 0.84
CA LEU A 278 -4.37 -3.00 0.47
C LEU A 278 -4.92 -1.69 1.02
N THR A 279 -4.05 -0.85 1.52
CA THR A 279 -4.40 0.47 2.07
C THR A 279 -3.54 1.53 1.41
N SER A 280 -4.16 2.60 0.93
CA SER A 280 -3.51 3.66 0.18
C SER A 280 -4.09 5.03 0.52
N MET A 281 -3.46 6.07 0.03
CA MET A 281 -3.92 7.45 0.14
C MET A 281 -4.21 8.02 -1.26
N PHE A 282 -5.34 8.70 -1.39
CA PHE A 282 -5.71 9.52 -2.54
C PHE A 282 -6.36 10.81 -2.03
N LEU A 283 -5.65 11.92 -2.17
CA LEU A 283 -6.18 13.22 -1.76
C LEU A 283 -6.85 13.94 -2.93
N TYR A 284 -6.17 14.09 -4.03
CA TYR A 284 -6.69 14.57 -5.32
C TYR A 284 -5.75 14.19 -6.48
N GLY A 285 -6.29 14.21 -7.71
CA GLY A 285 -5.59 13.92 -8.93
C GLY A 285 -6.30 14.52 -10.15
N GLU A 286 -5.87 14.18 -11.37
CA GLU A 286 -6.39 14.73 -12.62
C GLU A 286 -7.89 14.47 -12.86
N ASN A 287 -8.47 13.47 -12.21
CA ASN A 287 -9.88 13.07 -12.30
C ASN A 287 -10.75 13.63 -11.18
N ASP A 288 -10.16 14.05 -10.06
CA ASP A 288 -10.85 14.56 -8.89
C ASP A 288 -10.09 15.77 -8.32
N HIS A 289 -10.27 16.91 -8.97
CA HIS A 289 -9.61 18.14 -8.59
C HIS A 289 -10.25 18.75 -7.35
N ARG A 290 -9.42 19.13 -6.38
CA ARG A 290 -9.79 20.06 -5.33
C ARG A 290 -9.22 21.45 -5.62
N ILE A 291 -10.01 22.46 -5.30
CA ILE A 291 -9.54 23.84 -5.30
C ILE A 291 -9.00 24.11 -3.88
N ASP A 292 -7.93 23.44 -3.54
CA ASP A 292 -7.19 23.72 -2.32
C ASP A 292 -5.98 24.58 -2.67
N ASN A 293 -5.49 25.32 -1.71
CA ASN A 293 -4.34 26.23 -1.90
C ASN A 293 -2.99 25.46 -1.90
N ASP A 294 -2.98 24.23 -2.40
CA ASP A 294 -1.76 23.44 -2.54
C ASP A 294 -1.11 23.73 -3.91
N TRP A 295 0.20 23.79 -3.93
CA TRP A 295 1.00 24.05 -5.12
C TRP A 295 1.22 22.79 -5.97
N ARG A 296 1.05 21.61 -5.38
CA ARG A 296 1.21 20.31 -6.04
C ARG A 296 -0.02 20.02 -6.90
N PRO A 297 0.12 19.60 -8.17
CA PRO A 297 -1.02 19.29 -9.02
C PRO A 297 -1.82 18.05 -8.58
N GLU A 298 -1.11 17.02 -8.06
CA GLU A 298 -1.69 15.76 -7.63
C GLU A 298 -1.01 15.25 -6.34
N ILE A 299 -1.79 14.59 -5.49
CA ILE A 299 -1.29 13.97 -4.25
C ILE A 299 -1.98 12.63 -4.05
N HIS A 300 -1.27 11.53 -4.32
CA HIS A 300 -1.78 10.18 -4.08
C HIS A 300 -0.68 9.11 -4.14
N ASP A 301 -0.85 8.03 -3.37
CA ASP A 301 0.01 6.83 -3.38
C ASP A 301 -0.36 5.85 -4.48
N SER A 302 -1.61 5.90 -4.93
CA SER A 302 -2.12 5.15 -6.06
C SER A 302 -3.22 5.94 -6.75
N ASP A 303 -3.31 5.84 -8.07
CA ASP A 303 -4.27 6.56 -8.90
C ASP A 303 -5.50 5.70 -9.24
N GLY A 304 -5.46 4.38 -9.07
CA GLY A 304 -6.59 3.53 -9.39
C GLY A 304 -6.51 2.10 -8.87
N LEU A 305 -7.69 1.48 -8.80
CA LEU A 305 -7.85 0.04 -8.60
C LEU A 305 -7.89 -0.66 -9.96
N ALA A 306 -6.95 -1.59 -10.18
CA ALA A 306 -6.97 -2.51 -11.30
C ALA A 306 -7.53 -3.87 -10.86
N ILE A 307 -8.36 -4.49 -11.71
CA ILE A 307 -8.92 -5.82 -11.48
C ILE A 307 -8.71 -6.67 -12.74
N TRP A 308 -8.20 -7.86 -12.55
CA TRP A 308 -8.21 -8.93 -13.55
C TRP A 308 -9.16 -10.01 -13.08
N SER A 309 -10.37 -9.98 -13.62
CA SER A 309 -11.45 -10.87 -13.17
C SER A 309 -11.26 -12.32 -13.58
N GLY A 310 -11.96 -13.21 -12.93
CA GLY A 310 -11.96 -14.64 -13.23
C GLY A 310 -12.37 -14.97 -14.67
N ASN A 311 -13.30 -14.19 -15.25
CA ASN A 311 -13.72 -14.32 -16.66
C ASN A 311 -12.72 -13.70 -17.66
N GLY A 312 -11.64 -13.07 -17.19
CA GLY A 312 -10.59 -12.48 -18.03
C GLY A 312 -10.79 -11.01 -18.40
N GLU A 313 -11.83 -10.33 -17.91
CA GLU A 313 -11.99 -8.90 -18.09
C GLU A 313 -10.94 -8.13 -17.27
N TRP A 314 -10.34 -7.11 -17.86
CA TRP A 314 -9.53 -6.13 -17.17
C TRP A 314 -10.32 -4.87 -16.91
N ILE A 315 -10.31 -4.41 -15.67
CA ILE A 315 -11.04 -3.24 -15.20
C ILE A 315 -10.05 -2.24 -14.61
N TRP A 316 -10.25 -0.98 -14.91
CA TRP A 316 -9.58 0.17 -14.30
C TRP A 316 -10.59 1.08 -13.64
N ARG A 317 -10.44 1.32 -12.35
CA ARG A 317 -11.28 2.19 -11.54
C ARG A 317 -10.42 3.28 -10.90
N PRO A 318 -10.35 4.49 -11.51
CA PRO A 318 -9.67 5.64 -10.90
C PRO A 318 -10.20 5.92 -9.50
N LEU A 319 -9.33 6.23 -8.56
CA LEU A 319 -9.71 6.56 -7.18
C LEU A 319 -10.28 7.97 -7.09
N THR A 320 -11.01 8.22 -6.02
CA THR A 320 -11.58 9.52 -5.68
C THR A 320 -11.46 9.77 -4.18
N ASN A 321 -11.53 11.04 -3.78
CA ASN A 321 -11.66 11.44 -2.39
C ASN A 321 -13.07 12.03 -2.17
N PRO A 322 -14.06 11.18 -1.85
CA PRO A 322 -15.46 11.60 -1.80
C PRO A 322 -15.75 12.42 -0.54
N ALA A 323 -16.79 13.25 -0.58
CA ALA A 323 -17.26 14.00 0.59
C ALA A 323 -17.86 13.09 1.69
N ASN A 324 -18.34 11.92 1.32
CA ASN A 324 -18.89 10.90 2.22
C ASN A 324 -18.30 9.54 1.86
N LEU A 325 -18.20 8.65 2.84
CA LEU A 325 -17.73 7.27 2.63
C LEU A 325 -18.44 6.65 1.41
N ARG A 326 -17.64 6.07 0.53
CA ARG A 326 -18.10 5.26 -0.61
C ARG A 326 -17.64 3.83 -0.45
N PHE A 327 -18.55 2.95 -0.82
CA PHE A 327 -18.32 1.52 -0.85
C PHE A 327 -18.75 0.96 -2.21
N ASN A 328 -17.83 0.28 -2.87
CA ASN A 328 -18.07 -0.40 -4.15
C ASN A 328 -17.67 -1.87 -4.03
N ALA A 329 -18.48 -2.75 -4.61
CA ALA A 329 -18.22 -4.19 -4.66
C ALA A 329 -18.30 -4.68 -6.11
N TYR A 330 -17.24 -5.34 -6.56
CA TYR A 330 -17.11 -5.92 -7.90
C TYR A 330 -17.18 -7.43 -7.74
N ALA A 331 -18.38 -7.99 -7.98
CA ALA A 331 -18.62 -9.43 -7.86
C ALA A 331 -17.78 -10.22 -8.86
N ASP A 332 -17.17 -11.31 -8.39
CA ASP A 332 -16.31 -12.16 -9.20
C ASP A 332 -16.33 -13.60 -8.70
N ASP A 333 -15.80 -14.50 -9.51
CA ASP A 333 -15.56 -15.90 -9.18
C ASP A 333 -14.14 -16.26 -9.55
N ASN A 334 -13.32 -16.58 -8.55
CA ASN A 334 -11.89 -16.83 -8.69
C ASN A 334 -11.16 -15.68 -9.44
N PRO A 335 -11.02 -14.50 -8.83
CA PRO A 335 -10.31 -13.38 -9.44
C PRO A 335 -8.87 -13.79 -9.75
N ARG A 336 -8.37 -13.38 -10.91
CA ARG A 336 -6.98 -13.64 -11.31
C ARG A 336 -6.00 -12.66 -10.65
N GLY A 337 -6.50 -11.50 -10.20
CA GLY A 337 -5.72 -10.55 -9.43
C GLY A 337 -6.39 -9.19 -9.32
N PHE A 338 -5.92 -8.40 -8.37
CA PHE A 338 -6.31 -7.00 -8.21
C PHE A 338 -5.18 -6.21 -7.56
N GLY A 339 -5.23 -4.89 -7.68
CA GLY A 339 -4.20 -4.07 -7.04
C GLY A 339 -4.51 -2.59 -7.08
N LEU A 340 -3.96 -1.87 -6.12
CA LEU A 340 -3.91 -0.43 -6.13
C LEU A 340 -2.63 -0.01 -6.85
N LEU A 341 -2.78 0.68 -7.99
CA LEU A 341 -1.66 0.98 -8.87
C LEU A 341 -1.41 2.49 -8.93
N GLN A 342 -0.13 2.86 -8.92
CA GLN A 342 0.36 4.18 -9.27
C GLN A 342 0.82 4.12 -10.73
N ARG A 343 -0.07 4.42 -11.68
CA ARG A 343 0.21 4.38 -13.13
C ARG A 343 0.89 5.65 -13.62
N ASP A 344 0.51 6.79 -13.02
CA ASP A 344 1.17 8.06 -13.31
C ASP A 344 2.54 8.11 -12.62
N ARG A 345 3.57 8.24 -13.44
CA ARG A 345 4.98 8.25 -13.04
C ARG A 345 5.69 9.53 -13.49
N ASN A 346 4.91 10.55 -13.85
CA ASN A 346 5.47 11.81 -14.31
C ASN A 346 5.64 12.77 -13.13
N PHE A 347 6.88 13.10 -12.78
CA PHE A 347 7.19 14.08 -11.72
C PHE A 347 6.44 15.41 -11.92
N ASN A 348 6.23 15.85 -13.18
CA ASN A 348 5.53 17.11 -13.45
C ASN A 348 4.07 17.12 -12.98
N HIS A 349 3.46 15.97 -12.75
CA HIS A 349 2.10 15.89 -12.25
C HIS A 349 2.03 16.00 -10.72
N TYR A 350 3.15 15.79 -10.00
CA TYR A 350 3.22 15.88 -8.54
C TYR A 350 4.01 17.08 -8.04
N GLN A 351 5.16 17.37 -8.69
CA GLN A 351 6.10 18.44 -8.31
C GLN A 351 6.67 18.32 -6.88
N ASP A 352 6.54 17.17 -6.22
CA ASP A 352 6.95 16.94 -4.84
C ASP A 352 8.30 16.22 -4.79
N ASP A 353 9.37 16.96 -4.55
CA ASP A 353 10.74 16.47 -4.42
C ASP A 353 11.10 16.00 -2.98
N GLY A 354 10.11 15.97 -2.09
CA GLY A 354 10.22 15.41 -0.73
C GLY A 354 9.52 14.07 -0.60
N ALA A 355 8.28 13.96 -1.07
CA ALA A 355 7.44 12.77 -0.96
C ALA A 355 7.59 11.79 -2.13
N TYR A 356 8.04 12.26 -3.31
CA TYR A 356 8.32 11.44 -4.51
C TYR A 356 7.17 10.49 -4.88
N TYR A 357 5.94 11.01 -5.00
CA TYR A 357 4.75 10.22 -5.28
C TYR A 357 4.87 9.40 -6.58
N GLU A 358 5.55 9.93 -7.60
CA GLU A 358 5.79 9.25 -8.87
C GLU A 358 6.64 7.97 -8.73
N ARG A 359 7.38 7.81 -7.62
CA ARG A 359 8.24 6.66 -7.33
C ARG A 359 7.60 5.64 -6.40
N ARG A 360 6.46 5.97 -5.77
CA ARG A 360 5.77 5.07 -4.84
C ARG A 360 5.31 3.80 -5.56
N PRO A 361 5.49 2.61 -4.95
CA PRO A 361 5.20 1.35 -5.63
C PRO A 361 3.70 1.13 -5.78
N SER A 362 3.29 0.58 -6.93
CA SER A 362 2.03 -0.14 -7.08
C SER A 362 2.07 -1.40 -6.24
N VAL A 363 0.91 -1.88 -5.76
CA VAL A 363 0.79 -3.20 -5.14
C VAL A 363 -0.23 -4.03 -5.88
N TRP A 364 0.16 -5.25 -6.23
CA TRP A 364 -0.69 -6.23 -6.91
C TRP A 364 -0.84 -7.49 -6.07
N VAL A 365 -2.06 -7.99 -5.96
CA VAL A 365 -2.44 -9.26 -5.32
C VAL A 365 -2.73 -10.29 -6.40
N GLU A 366 -2.04 -11.41 -6.38
CA GLU A 366 -2.29 -12.57 -7.22
C GLU A 366 -2.73 -13.75 -6.34
N PRO A 367 -3.98 -14.20 -6.41
CA PRO A 367 -4.41 -15.44 -5.75
C PRO A 367 -3.58 -16.63 -6.20
N ARG A 368 -3.19 -17.49 -5.26
CA ARG A 368 -2.43 -18.73 -5.49
C ARG A 368 -3.22 -19.98 -5.12
N SER A 369 -4.46 -19.79 -4.73
CA SER A 369 -5.46 -20.83 -4.47
C SER A 369 -6.80 -20.38 -5.03
N ASP A 370 -7.75 -21.28 -5.15
CA ASP A 370 -9.11 -20.93 -5.50
C ASP A 370 -9.77 -20.15 -4.37
N TRP A 371 -10.22 -18.93 -4.67
CA TRP A 371 -10.90 -18.06 -3.70
C TRP A 371 -12.42 -18.14 -3.80
N GLY A 372 -12.94 -18.81 -4.85
CA GLY A 372 -14.36 -19.03 -5.10
C GLY A 372 -15.12 -17.73 -5.42
N LYS A 373 -16.41 -17.75 -5.11
CA LYS A 373 -17.28 -16.59 -5.31
C LYS A 373 -17.11 -15.54 -4.22
N GLY A 374 -17.13 -14.28 -4.63
CA GLY A 374 -17.00 -13.15 -3.72
C GLY A 374 -17.04 -11.82 -4.46
N SER A 375 -16.35 -10.83 -3.92
CA SER A 375 -16.20 -9.54 -4.55
C SER A 375 -14.89 -8.88 -4.17
N ILE A 376 -14.29 -8.17 -5.12
CA ILE A 376 -13.27 -7.18 -4.80
C ILE A 376 -14.00 -5.93 -4.32
N GLN A 377 -13.69 -5.49 -3.11
CA GLN A 377 -14.34 -4.35 -2.47
C GLN A 377 -13.38 -3.17 -2.39
N LEU A 378 -13.90 -1.98 -2.67
CA LEU A 378 -13.20 -0.72 -2.58
C LEU A 378 -13.95 0.20 -1.60
N VAL A 379 -13.24 0.65 -0.59
CA VAL A 379 -13.68 1.67 0.37
C VAL A 379 -12.90 2.93 0.11
N GLU A 380 -13.60 4.05 -0.11
CA GLU A 380 -13.03 5.38 -0.25
C GLU A 380 -13.61 6.25 0.88
N LEU A 381 -12.75 6.72 1.78
CA LEU A 381 -13.10 7.58 2.92
C LEU A 381 -12.80 9.04 2.57
N PRO A 382 -13.56 10.01 3.11
CA PRO A 382 -13.18 11.42 2.98
C PRO A 382 -11.87 11.67 3.75
N ALA A 383 -10.89 12.30 3.10
CA ALA A 383 -9.64 12.75 3.71
C ALA A 383 -9.46 14.25 3.51
N LEU A 384 -8.92 14.92 4.53
CA LEU A 384 -8.64 16.36 4.51
C LEU A 384 -7.18 16.64 4.16
N ASP A 385 -6.29 15.69 4.44
CA ASP A 385 -4.85 15.81 4.20
C ASP A 385 -4.23 14.46 3.79
N GLU A 386 -2.98 14.49 3.40
CA GLU A 386 -2.20 13.35 2.90
C GLU A 386 -1.69 12.39 4.00
N THR A 387 -1.90 12.71 5.28
CA THR A 387 -1.39 11.90 6.39
C THR A 387 -2.28 10.70 6.70
N SER A 388 -3.49 10.66 6.13
CA SER A 388 -4.49 9.64 6.39
C SER A 388 -4.68 8.72 5.19
N ASP A 389 -4.43 7.44 5.36
CA ASP A 389 -4.80 6.41 4.39
C ASP A 389 -6.33 6.35 4.29
N ASN A 390 -6.89 6.80 3.17
CA ASN A 390 -8.34 6.88 2.96
C ASN A 390 -8.88 5.87 1.94
N ILE A 391 -8.04 4.99 1.42
CA ILE A 391 -8.40 3.98 0.42
C ILE A 391 -8.12 2.59 0.99
N VAL A 392 -9.11 1.70 0.90
CA VAL A 392 -8.92 0.27 1.23
C VAL A 392 -9.51 -0.60 0.13
N ALA A 393 -8.74 -1.56 -0.37
CA ALA A 393 -9.21 -2.54 -1.34
C ALA A 393 -8.90 -3.96 -0.85
N PHE A 394 -9.83 -4.90 -0.98
CA PHE A 394 -9.67 -6.27 -0.49
C PHE A 394 -10.62 -7.23 -1.20
N TRP A 395 -10.34 -8.53 -1.11
CA TRP A 395 -11.28 -9.58 -1.47
C TRP A 395 -12.21 -9.90 -0.30
N ASN A 396 -13.51 -9.98 -0.56
CA ASN A 396 -14.51 -10.44 0.41
C ASN A 396 -15.21 -11.70 -0.13
N PRO A 397 -15.08 -12.88 0.51
CA PRO A 397 -15.80 -14.07 0.14
C PRO A 397 -17.32 -13.88 0.19
N ALA A 398 -18.07 -14.48 -0.74
CA ALA A 398 -19.52 -14.36 -0.80
C ALA A 398 -20.22 -15.01 0.40
N GLN A 399 -19.63 -16.06 0.95
CA GLN A 399 -20.19 -16.75 2.11
C GLN A 399 -19.73 -16.05 3.40
N PRO A 400 -20.64 -15.65 4.28
CA PRO A 400 -20.29 -15.13 5.60
C PRO A 400 -19.47 -16.15 6.37
N THR A 401 -18.43 -15.67 7.04
CA THR A 401 -17.63 -16.55 7.89
C THR A 401 -18.38 -16.92 9.16
N GLN A 402 -18.17 -18.14 9.63
CA GLN A 402 -18.80 -18.66 10.85
C GLN A 402 -17.74 -19.11 11.86
N ALA A 403 -18.08 -19.04 13.14
CA ALA A 403 -17.23 -19.53 14.21
C ALA A 403 -16.81 -20.99 13.99
N GLY A 404 -15.55 -21.30 14.26
CA GLY A 404 -15.00 -22.66 14.18
C GLY A 404 -14.60 -23.12 12.77
N GLN A 405 -14.82 -22.31 11.72
CA GLN A 405 -14.30 -22.60 10.39
C GLN A 405 -12.77 -22.49 10.36
N GLU A 406 -12.16 -23.22 9.42
CA GLU A 406 -10.79 -22.99 8.99
C GLU A 406 -10.83 -22.44 7.57
N LEU A 407 -10.27 -21.24 7.38
CA LEU A 407 -10.22 -20.56 6.10
C LEU A 407 -8.77 -20.48 5.65
N LEU A 408 -8.46 -21.01 4.48
CA LEU A 408 -7.11 -21.04 3.93
C LEU A 408 -7.04 -20.17 2.69
N PHE A 409 -6.13 -19.20 2.70
CA PHE A 409 -5.86 -18.34 1.55
C PHE A 409 -4.37 -18.36 1.24
N ALA A 410 -4.02 -18.56 -0.03
CA ALA A 410 -2.68 -18.39 -0.54
C ALA A 410 -2.71 -17.30 -1.61
N TYR A 411 -1.78 -16.37 -1.55
CA TYR A 411 -1.64 -15.29 -2.51
C TYR A 411 -0.21 -14.77 -2.59
N ARG A 412 0.07 -14.05 -3.65
CA ARG A 412 1.34 -13.37 -3.86
C ARG A 412 1.12 -11.88 -3.97
N LEU A 413 1.94 -11.11 -3.29
CA LEU A 413 2.00 -9.67 -3.37
C LEU A 413 3.23 -9.25 -4.16
N TYR A 414 3.05 -8.19 -4.96
CA TYR A 414 4.14 -7.58 -5.72
C TYR A 414 4.15 -6.08 -5.46
N TRP A 415 5.28 -5.54 -4.99
CA TRP A 415 5.53 -4.11 -4.89
C TRP A 415 6.50 -3.67 -5.98
N GLY A 416 6.14 -2.66 -6.76
CA GLY A 416 7.01 -2.10 -7.77
C GLY A 416 6.32 -1.08 -8.66
N ALA A 417 7.07 -0.52 -9.61
CA ALA A 417 6.54 0.51 -10.50
C ALA A 417 5.41 0.00 -11.40
N LYS A 418 5.41 -1.29 -11.73
CA LYS A 418 4.40 -1.93 -12.59
C LYS A 418 4.02 -3.28 -12.02
N PRO A 419 2.75 -3.70 -12.11
CA PRO A 419 2.35 -5.04 -11.75
C PRO A 419 3.01 -6.07 -12.70
N PRO A 420 3.17 -7.34 -12.26
CA PRO A 420 3.79 -8.39 -13.07
C PRO A 420 2.96 -8.75 -14.31
N MET A 421 1.65 -8.53 -14.21
CA MET A 421 0.69 -8.78 -15.29
C MET A 421 -0.03 -7.49 -15.66
N THR A 422 -0.22 -7.27 -16.94
CA THR A 422 -0.95 -6.11 -17.46
C THR A 422 -1.90 -6.56 -18.55
N SER A 423 -2.98 -5.80 -18.76
CA SER A 423 -3.90 -6.04 -19.87
C SER A 423 -3.14 -6.14 -21.20
N PRO A 424 -3.39 -7.16 -22.02
CA PRO A 424 -2.89 -7.20 -23.39
C PRO A 424 -3.59 -6.18 -24.29
N ARG A 425 -4.76 -5.65 -23.86
CA ARG A 425 -5.50 -4.60 -24.55
C ARG A 425 -4.99 -3.21 -24.17
N ALA A 426 -5.47 -2.21 -24.86
CA ALA A 426 -5.17 -0.81 -24.51
C ALA A 426 -5.60 -0.51 -23.07
N ARG A 427 -4.75 0.24 -22.37
CA ARG A 427 -4.97 0.61 -20.97
C ARG A 427 -5.37 2.07 -20.86
N VAL A 428 -6.17 2.39 -19.87
CA VAL A 428 -6.40 3.77 -19.45
C VAL A 428 -5.10 4.33 -18.90
N VAL A 429 -4.65 5.45 -19.44
CA VAL A 429 -3.42 6.14 -19.01
C VAL A 429 -3.73 7.46 -18.34
N ALA A 430 -4.93 8.01 -18.54
CA ALA A 430 -5.36 9.25 -17.91
C ALA A 430 -6.90 9.32 -17.84
N THR A 431 -7.41 9.92 -16.79
CA THR A 431 -8.84 10.28 -16.66
C THR A 431 -8.94 11.71 -16.19
N ARG A 432 -9.64 12.57 -16.96
CA ARG A 432 -9.87 13.96 -16.61
C ARG A 432 -11.35 14.26 -16.61
N THR A 433 -11.78 15.11 -15.70
CA THR A 433 -13.17 15.51 -15.56
C THR A 433 -13.33 17.02 -15.53
N GLY A 434 -14.50 17.52 -15.89
CA GLY A 434 -14.78 18.94 -15.85
C GLY A 434 -16.16 19.28 -16.38
N GLN A 435 -16.47 20.58 -16.40
CA GLN A 435 -17.74 21.06 -16.90
C GLN A 435 -17.87 20.80 -18.40
N GLY A 436 -18.97 20.15 -18.82
CA GLY A 436 -19.28 19.83 -20.21
C GLY A 436 -19.73 21.04 -21.05
N GLY A 437 -20.08 20.76 -22.29
CA GLY A 437 -20.52 21.76 -23.27
C GLY A 437 -19.47 22.08 -24.34
N VAL A 438 -19.84 22.90 -25.30
CA VAL A 438 -18.97 23.32 -26.42
C VAL A 438 -18.34 24.66 -26.10
N VAL A 439 -17.03 24.77 -26.22
CA VAL A 439 -16.30 26.01 -26.01
C VAL A 439 -16.78 27.08 -26.99
N GLY A 440 -17.01 28.30 -26.49
CA GLY A 440 -17.53 29.43 -27.29
C GLY A 440 -19.05 29.43 -27.49
N GLN A 441 -19.76 28.40 -27.07
CA GLN A 441 -21.22 28.35 -27.13
C GLN A 441 -21.84 28.50 -25.73
N LYS A 442 -23.02 29.16 -25.69
CA LYS A 442 -23.80 29.26 -24.45
C LYS A 442 -24.31 27.87 -24.05
N ARG A 443 -24.00 27.44 -22.83
CA ARG A 443 -24.52 26.18 -22.29
C ARG A 443 -26.03 26.31 -22.04
N LYS A 444 -26.77 25.35 -22.57
CA LYS A 444 -28.25 25.29 -22.43
C LYS A 444 -28.68 24.55 -21.17
N TYR A 445 -27.84 23.65 -20.68
CA TYR A 445 -28.03 22.78 -19.50
C TYR A 445 -26.69 22.46 -18.85
N PHE A 446 -26.74 21.98 -17.64
CA PHE A 446 -25.56 21.44 -16.95
C PHE A 446 -25.24 20.04 -17.49
N SER A 447 -23.97 19.79 -17.79
CA SER A 447 -23.40 18.47 -18.06
C SER A 447 -21.98 18.41 -17.49
N TRP A 448 -21.54 17.21 -17.17
CA TRP A 448 -20.17 16.96 -16.71
C TRP A 448 -19.44 16.16 -17.77
N ARG A 449 -18.23 16.58 -18.08
CA ARG A 449 -17.38 15.97 -19.11
C ARG A 449 -16.41 15.00 -18.51
N PHE A 450 -16.28 13.85 -19.15
CA PHE A 450 -15.26 12.84 -18.88
C PHE A 450 -14.37 12.70 -20.10
N VAL A 451 -13.05 12.70 -19.87
CA VAL A 451 -12.03 12.54 -20.88
C VAL A 451 -11.14 11.39 -20.44
N VAL A 452 -11.14 10.30 -21.19
CA VAL A 452 -10.41 9.07 -20.85
C VAL A 452 -9.44 8.75 -21.99
N ASP A 453 -8.17 8.68 -21.65
CA ASP A 453 -7.08 8.43 -22.59
C ASP A 453 -6.66 6.96 -22.51
N PHE A 454 -6.56 6.32 -23.69
CA PHE A 454 -6.19 4.93 -23.84
C PHE A 454 -4.92 4.79 -24.67
N ALA A 455 -3.98 3.94 -24.23
CA ALA A 455 -2.75 3.67 -24.97
C ALA A 455 -2.34 2.19 -24.90
N GLY A 456 -1.51 1.77 -25.85
CA GLY A 456 -0.99 0.40 -25.94
C GLY A 456 -1.97 -0.59 -26.56
N GLY A 457 -1.76 -1.89 -26.28
CA GLY A 457 -2.51 -2.96 -26.93
C GLY A 457 -2.39 -2.92 -28.44
N GLU A 458 -3.50 -3.15 -29.14
CA GLU A 458 -3.58 -3.13 -30.60
C GLU A 458 -3.76 -1.72 -31.20
N LEU A 459 -3.95 -0.66 -30.37
CA LEU A 459 -4.24 0.67 -30.88
C LEU A 459 -3.22 1.20 -31.91
N PRO A 460 -1.90 1.02 -31.72
CA PRO A 460 -0.91 1.47 -32.70
C PRO A 460 -0.94 0.71 -34.04
N MET A 461 -1.57 -0.47 -34.07
CA MET A 461 -1.66 -1.34 -35.25
C MET A 461 -2.95 -1.16 -36.05
N LEU A 462 -3.87 -0.34 -35.56
CA LEU A 462 -5.15 -0.11 -36.24
C LEU A 462 -4.93 0.60 -37.58
N GLY A 463 -5.61 0.11 -38.61
CA GLY A 463 -5.63 0.78 -39.93
C GLY A 463 -6.31 2.16 -39.81
N LYS A 464 -5.90 3.09 -40.69
CA LYS A 464 -6.42 4.48 -40.68
C LYS A 464 -7.93 4.57 -40.86
N ASP A 465 -8.53 3.57 -41.51
CA ASP A 465 -9.97 3.51 -41.76
C ASP A 465 -10.74 2.73 -40.70
N THR A 466 -10.07 2.26 -39.63
CA THR A 466 -10.72 1.52 -38.56
C THR A 466 -11.57 2.45 -37.71
N VAL A 467 -12.88 2.21 -37.72
CA VAL A 467 -13.82 2.95 -36.87
C VAL A 467 -13.76 2.39 -35.47
N VAL A 468 -13.31 3.21 -34.51
CA VAL A 468 -13.30 2.87 -33.08
C VAL A 468 -14.45 3.58 -32.37
N GLU A 469 -15.24 2.80 -31.65
CA GLU A 469 -16.39 3.27 -30.89
C GLU A 469 -16.06 3.30 -29.39
N ALA A 470 -16.53 4.33 -28.68
CA ALA A 470 -16.63 4.33 -27.23
C ALA A 470 -17.98 3.73 -26.81
N VAL A 471 -17.96 2.55 -26.20
CA VAL A 471 -19.17 1.95 -25.62
C VAL A 471 -19.31 2.49 -24.19
N ILE A 472 -20.30 3.36 -24.01
CA ILE A 472 -20.51 4.11 -22.76
C ILE A 472 -21.86 3.75 -22.17
N THR A 473 -21.88 3.45 -20.86
CA THR A 473 -23.12 3.26 -20.10
C THR A 473 -23.07 4.10 -18.82
N ALA A 474 -24.24 4.58 -18.41
CA ALA A 474 -24.45 5.31 -17.17
C ALA A 474 -25.65 4.72 -16.44
N SER A 475 -25.57 4.57 -15.11
CA SER A 475 -26.68 4.05 -14.29
C SER A 475 -27.85 5.01 -14.25
N ARG A 476 -27.62 6.31 -14.50
CA ARG A 476 -28.60 7.39 -14.52
C ARG A 476 -28.06 8.55 -15.36
N GLY A 477 -28.96 9.36 -15.91
CA GLY A 477 -28.61 10.49 -16.77
C GLY A 477 -28.51 10.10 -18.24
N LYS A 478 -28.10 11.05 -19.08
CA LYS A 478 -28.00 10.90 -20.52
C LYS A 478 -26.63 11.29 -21.03
N ILE A 479 -26.05 10.45 -21.89
CA ILE A 479 -24.84 10.80 -22.65
C ILE A 479 -25.23 11.71 -23.80
N GLU A 480 -24.79 12.97 -23.78
CA GLU A 480 -25.17 13.99 -24.75
C GLU A 480 -24.16 14.15 -25.88
N LEU A 481 -22.87 14.11 -25.54
CA LEU A 481 -21.77 14.19 -26.50
C LEU A 481 -20.85 13.01 -26.29
N SER A 482 -20.45 12.36 -27.37
CA SER A 482 -19.41 11.35 -27.31
C SER A 482 -18.49 11.45 -28.55
N SER A 483 -17.22 11.23 -28.36
CA SER A 483 -16.24 11.15 -29.46
C SER A 483 -15.07 10.27 -29.09
N VAL A 484 -14.50 9.61 -30.10
CA VAL A 484 -13.18 8.96 -30.02
C VAL A 484 -12.30 9.60 -31.07
N ARG A 485 -11.10 10.00 -30.68
CA ARG A 485 -10.15 10.63 -31.59
C ARG A 485 -8.71 10.21 -31.28
N PRO A 486 -7.83 10.19 -32.28
CA PRO A 486 -6.41 9.98 -32.06
C PRO A 486 -5.81 11.02 -31.11
N LEU A 487 -4.92 10.59 -30.24
CA LEU A 487 -4.09 11.43 -29.38
C LEU A 487 -2.63 11.07 -29.62
N GLU A 488 -1.98 11.86 -30.47
CA GLU A 488 -0.63 11.57 -30.96
C GLU A 488 0.41 11.55 -29.83
N SER A 489 0.27 12.43 -28.84
CA SER A 489 1.21 12.57 -27.72
C SER A 489 1.41 11.29 -26.90
N ILE A 490 0.46 10.36 -26.95
CA ILE A 490 0.52 9.08 -26.23
C ILE A 490 0.47 7.87 -27.19
N HIS A 491 0.49 8.12 -28.51
CA HIS A 491 0.26 7.08 -29.53
C HIS A 491 -1.00 6.24 -29.25
N GLY A 492 -2.08 6.90 -28.89
CA GLY A 492 -3.31 6.27 -28.41
C GLY A 492 -4.58 6.98 -28.86
N LEU A 493 -5.65 6.74 -28.14
CA LEU A 493 -6.98 7.30 -28.41
C LEU A 493 -7.52 8.01 -27.18
N ARG A 494 -8.19 9.12 -27.40
CA ARG A 494 -8.99 9.86 -26.40
C ARG A 494 -10.47 9.63 -26.63
N ALA A 495 -11.14 9.02 -25.66
CA ALA A 495 -12.58 9.00 -25.58
C ALA A 495 -13.06 10.19 -24.71
N MET A 496 -14.07 10.90 -25.17
CA MET A 496 -14.66 12.04 -24.46
C MET A 496 -16.18 11.94 -24.54
N PHE A 497 -16.84 12.18 -23.41
CA PHE A 497 -18.30 12.27 -23.38
C PHE A 497 -18.78 13.24 -22.31
N ASP A 498 -19.98 13.79 -22.53
CA ASP A 498 -20.70 14.63 -21.58
C ASP A 498 -21.87 13.86 -20.99
N LEU A 499 -21.97 13.81 -19.67
CA LEU A 499 -23.07 13.24 -18.92
C LEU A 499 -24.00 14.40 -18.45
N LYS A 500 -25.26 14.36 -18.85
CA LYS A 500 -26.29 15.22 -18.31
C LYS A 500 -27.08 14.44 -17.26
N PRO A 501 -27.10 14.85 -15.97
CA PRO A 501 -27.95 14.25 -14.96
C PRO A 501 -29.42 14.34 -15.35
N SER A 502 -30.22 13.31 -15.01
CA SER A 502 -31.67 13.30 -15.30
C SER A 502 -32.48 14.13 -14.31
N ASP A 503 -31.93 14.37 -13.13
CA ASP A 503 -32.57 14.99 -11.98
C ASP A 503 -31.56 15.75 -11.12
N THR A 504 -31.99 16.26 -9.98
CA THR A 504 -31.17 16.99 -8.99
C THR A 504 -30.65 16.09 -7.87
N SER A 505 -30.82 14.77 -7.95
CA SER A 505 -30.30 13.84 -6.96
C SER A 505 -28.76 13.87 -6.92
N MET A 506 -28.23 13.87 -5.71
CA MET A 506 -26.80 13.75 -5.44
C MET A 506 -26.33 12.29 -5.30
N ASP A 507 -27.20 11.33 -5.57
CA ASP A 507 -26.80 9.92 -5.56
C ASP A 507 -25.72 9.67 -6.61
N PRO A 508 -24.73 8.85 -6.32
CA PRO A 508 -23.67 8.53 -7.26
C PRO A 508 -24.20 7.92 -8.56
N ILE A 509 -23.59 8.31 -9.67
CA ILE A 509 -23.86 7.77 -11.00
C ILE A 509 -22.68 6.86 -11.38
N ASN A 510 -22.95 5.58 -11.62
CA ASN A 510 -21.97 4.63 -12.08
C ASN A 510 -21.81 4.73 -13.59
N LEU A 511 -20.58 4.85 -14.04
CA LEU A 511 -20.19 4.97 -15.43
C LEU A 511 -19.32 3.79 -15.84
N ARG A 512 -19.51 3.31 -17.06
CA ARG A 512 -18.66 2.29 -17.69
C ARG A 512 -18.32 2.73 -19.09
N LEU A 513 -17.04 2.58 -19.48
CA LEU A 513 -16.55 2.87 -20.81
C LEU A 513 -15.50 1.84 -21.24
N TYR A 514 -15.54 1.41 -22.50
CA TYR A 514 -14.45 0.70 -23.16
C TYR A 514 -14.46 1.02 -24.66
N LEU A 515 -13.30 0.84 -25.30
CA LEU A 515 -13.17 0.99 -26.75
C LEU A 515 -13.48 -0.32 -27.46
N ARG A 516 -14.17 -0.23 -28.61
CA ARG A 516 -14.55 -1.35 -29.44
C ARG A 516 -14.29 -1.04 -30.92
N ALA A 517 -13.83 -2.01 -31.68
CA ALA A 517 -13.83 -1.99 -33.15
C ALA A 517 -14.23 -3.37 -33.67
N ASN A 518 -14.96 -3.41 -34.77
CA ASN A 518 -15.41 -4.65 -35.42
C ASN A 518 -16.09 -5.64 -34.43
N GLY A 519 -16.82 -5.11 -33.45
CA GLY A 519 -17.51 -5.91 -32.42
C GLY A 519 -16.62 -6.43 -31.28
N GLN A 520 -15.31 -6.25 -31.34
CA GLN A 520 -14.36 -6.71 -30.33
C GLN A 520 -13.86 -5.58 -29.42
N ALA A 521 -13.69 -5.88 -28.13
CA ALA A 521 -13.15 -4.92 -27.17
C ALA A 521 -11.65 -4.71 -27.40
N LEU A 522 -11.23 -3.47 -27.58
CA LEU A 522 -9.85 -3.04 -27.81
C LEU A 522 -9.14 -2.58 -26.52
N SER A 523 -9.89 -2.24 -25.49
CA SER A 523 -9.34 -1.70 -24.24
C SER A 523 -9.79 -2.49 -23.01
N GLU A 524 -9.13 -2.24 -21.90
CA GLU A 524 -9.69 -2.53 -20.58
C GLU A 524 -10.98 -1.73 -20.37
N THR A 525 -11.80 -2.16 -19.42
CA THR A 525 -13.02 -1.47 -19.02
C THR A 525 -12.68 -0.40 -17.98
N TRP A 526 -12.97 0.87 -18.29
CA TRP A 526 -12.94 1.96 -17.35
C TRP A 526 -14.27 2.01 -16.59
N LEU A 527 -14.20 2.01 -15.26
CA LEU A 527 -15.34 2.24 -14.37
C LEU A 527 -15.11 3.53 -13.59
N TYR A 528 -16.18 4.27 -13.35
CA TYR A 528 -16.12 5.50 -12.55
C TYR A 528 -17.42 5.69 -11.78
N GLN A 529 -17.33 6.26 -10.61
CA GLN A 529 -18.49 6.65 -9.82
C GLN A 529 -18.44 8.15 -9.58
N TRP A 530 -19.36 8.88 -10.18
CA TRP A 530 -19.43 10.33 -10.11
C TRP A 530 -20.65 10.78 -9.30
N THR A 531 -20.45 11.74 -8.39
CA THR A 531 -21.54 12.38 -7.65
C THR A 531 -21.78 13.76 -8.23
N PRO A 532 -23.02 14.09 -8.66
CA PRO A 532 -23.36 15.44 -9.08
C PRO A 532 -23.08 16.44 -7.95
N PRO A 533 -22.56 17.65 -8.26
CA PRO A 533 -22.32 18.66 -7.24
C PRO A 533 -23.62 19.21 -6.66
N GLN A 534 -23.62 19.51 -5.35
CA GLN A 534 -24.79 20.06 -4.65
C GLN A 534 -25.27 21.39 -5.23
N VAL A 535 -24.33 22.23 -5.61
CA VAL A 535 -24.58 23.50 -6.28
C VAL A 535 -24.04 23.39 -7.69
N LEU A 536 -24.93 23.45 -8.67
CA LEU A 536 -24.51 23.40 -10.07
C LEU A 536 -23.67 24.63 -10.42
N PRO A 537 -22.49 24.43 -11.05
CA PRO A 537 -21.70 25.55 -11.55
C PRO A 537 -22.49 26.43 -12.51
N PRO A 538 -22.22 27.75 -12.56
CA PRO A 538 -22.93 28.64 -13.43
C PRO A 538 -22.81 28.23 -14.90
N LEU A 539 -23.91 28.28 -15.65
CA LEU A 539 -23.94 27.94 -17.09
C LEU A 539 -23.18 28.97 -17.96
N ARG A 540 -22.82 30.11 -17.40
CA ARG A 540 -22.00 31.15 -18.05
C ARG A 540 -20.61 31.14 -17.42
N PHE A 541 -19.57 31.24 -18.24
CA PHE A 541 -18.32 31.77 -17.73
C PHE A 541 -18.64 33.14 -17.09
N PRO A 542 -18.06 33.46 -15.91
CA PRO A 542 -18.12 34.83 -15.42
C PRO A 542 -17.66 35.70 -16.58
N GLY A 543 -18.56 36.54 -17.07
CA GLY A 543 -18.35 37.29 -18.30
C GLY A 543 -17.03 37.98 -18.25
N CYS A 544 -16.25 37.93 -19.32
CA CYS A 544 -15.23 38.91 -19.58
C CYS A 544 -15.89 40.26 -19.35
N ALA A 545 -15.58 40.90 -18.23
CA ALA A 545 -15.93 42.28 -18.02
C ALA A 545 -15.34 43.04 -19.19
N LYS A 546 -16.20 43.73 -19.93
CA LYS A 546 -15.96 44.69 -21.00
C LYS A 546 -14.57 44.70 -21.66
N PRO A 547 -14.48 44.74 -22.99
CA PRO A 547 -13.19 44.90 -23.66
C PRO A 547 -12.46 46.10 -23.03
N PHE A 548 -11.20 45.90 -22.72
CA PHE A 548 -10.27 46.99 -22.40
C PHE A 548 -10.43 48.02 -23.54
N GLN A 549 -11.02 49.16 -23.25
CA GLN A 549 -10.86 50.32 -24.09
C GLN A 549 -9.42 50.79 -23.91
N VAL A 550 -8.60 50.49 -24.92
CA VAL A 550 -7.28 51.14 -25.09
C VAL A 550 -7.59 52.57 -25.46
N GLY A 551 -7.41 53.49 -24.51
CA GLY A 551 -7.36 54.91 -24.74
C GLY A 551 -5.97 55.33 -25.25
#